data_d5946e65e7d033b0582de2e76378c7ee
#
_entry.id   d5946e65e7d033b0582de2e76378c7ee
#
_cell.length_a   1.000
_cell.length_b   1.000
_cell.length_c   1.000
_cell.angle_alpha   90.00
_cell.angle_beta   90.00
_cell.angle_gamma   90.00
#
_symmetry.space_group_name_H-M   'P 1'
#
loop_
_entity.id
_entity.type
_entity.pdbx_description
1 polymer ?
#
loop_
_entity_poly.entity_id
_entity_poly.type
_entity_poly.pdbx_seq_one_letter_code
_entity_poly.pdbx_strand_id
1 'polypeptide(L)'
;LEIYVPIATRLGLSNISRHLQDLSFKHIHPMRFRVLTRALRTVRGNRRELLSKILDGIRSKLQEANIEAGVFGREKSLYSIYHKMLDKHLSFSQVLDIYGFRVIVKDVPSCYLALGALHSRYKPVPGKFKDYIAIPKGNGYQSLHTTLIGPYGTPIEIQIRTQSMHHLAEEGIASHWLYKDSEESGADLQVKMHKRLQSLLELQSTTKDSSEFLEHVKVDLFPDEVYVFTPKGKILALPRGATVIDFAYAVHTDIGHRCVAARIDHELIPLSAELANGNQVEIITAPNAN
;
A
#
# COMPACT_ATOMS: atom_id res chain seq x y z
N LEU A 1 12.49 11.34 9.40
CA LEU A 1 11.98 10.06 8.91
C LEU A 1 10.91 9.48 9.83
N GLU A 2 11.12 9.52 11.13
CA GLU A 2 10.28 8.85 12.13
C GLU A 2 9.00 9.61 12.50
N ILE A 3 8.91 10.90 12.20
CA ILE A 3 7.78 11.76 12.59
C ILE A 3 7.00 12.23 11.36
N TYR A 4 7.59 13.13 10.56
CA TYR A 4 6.87 13.79 9.46
C TYR A 4 6.56 12.86 8.28
N VAL A 5 7.41 11.86 8.02
CA VAL A 5 7.17 10.88 6.94
C VAL A 5 5.95 10.01 7.24
N PRO A 6 5.80 9.40 8.42
CA PRO A 6 4.57 8.69 8.80
C PRO A 6 3.33 9.57 8.74
N ILE A 7 3.38 10.81 9.21
CA ILE A 7 2.26 11.76 9.14
C ILE A 7 1.85 12.01 7.69
N ALA A 8 2.81 12.40 6.83
CA ALA A 8 2.55 12.64 5.42
C ALA A 8 2.01 11.41 4.70
N THR A 9 2.52 10.22 5.03
CA THR A 9 2.06 8.95 4.45
C THR A 9 0.60 8.64 4.84
N ARG A 10 0.21 8.93 6.08
CA ARG A 10 -1.16 8.71 6.56
C ARG A 10 -2.17 9.69 6.00
N LEU A 11 -1.76 10.93 5.85
CA LEU A 11 -2.57 11.95 5.16
C LEU A 11 -2.66 11.70 3.66
N GLY A 12 -2.00 10.63 3.15
CA GLY A 12 -1.98 10.29 1.72
C GLY A 12 -1.11 11.22 0.89
N LEU A 13 -0.35 12.14 1.51
CA LEU A 13 0.53 13.12 0.85
C LEU A 13 1.79 12.44 0.30
N SER A 14 1.61 11.54 -0.67
CA SER A 14 2.66 10.66 -1.18
C SER A 14 3.87 11.41 -1.76
N ASN A 15 3.64 12.56 -2.40
CA ASN A 15 4.71 13.39 -2.95
C ASN A 15 5.56 14.02 -1.84
N ILE A 16 4.90 14.59 -0.83
CA ILE A 16 5.56 15.20 0.32
C ILE A 16 6.32 14.14 1.12
N SER A 17 5.69 13.00 1.40
CA SER A 17 6.32 11.88 2.09
C SER A 17 7.62 11.45 1.39
N ARG A 18 7.60 11.29 0.07
CA ARG A 18 8.80 10.94 -0.72
C ARG A 18 9.89 12.00 -0.67
N HIS A 19 9.55 13.27 -0.80
CA HIS A 19 10.52 14.36 -0.68
C HIS A 19 11.16 14.39 0.69
N LEU A 20 10.36 14.25 1.76
CA LEU A 20 10.86 14.19 3.13
C LEU A 20 11.79 12.98 3.33
N GLN A 21 11.45 11.81 2.78
CA GLN A 21 12.30 10.61 2.82
C GLN A 21 13.64 10.84 2.14
N ASP A 22 13.66 11.35 0.92
CA ASP A 22 14.89 11.55 0.15
C ASP A 22 15.77 12.66 0.74
N LEU A 23 15.18 13.76 1.23
CA LEU A 23 15.90 14.82 1.92
C LEU A 23 16.51 14.31 3.23
N SER A 24 15.72 13.62 4.06
CA SER A 24 16.21 13.05 5.31
C SER A 24 17.31 12.02 5.07
N PHE A 25 17.14 11.15 4.07
CA PHE A 25 18.14 10.16 3.70
C PHE A 25 19.46 10.80 3.27
N LYS A 26 19.41 11.87 2.48
CA LYS A 26 20.59 12.63 2.07
C LYS A 26 21.37 13.19 3.25
N HIS A 27 20.69 13.64 4.31
CA HIS A 27 21.31 14.25 5.49
C HIS A 27 21.75 13.22 6.53
N ILE A 28 20.97 12.18 6.77
CA ILE A 28 21.28 11.13 7.76
C ILE A 28 22.37 10.19 7.24
N HIS A 29 22.33 9.83 5.95
CA HIS A 29 23.26 8.89 5.32
C HIS A 29 23.94 9.45 4.06
N PRO A 30 24.70 10.56 4.15
CA PRO A 30 25.22 11.30 2.98
C PRO A 30 26.13 10.45 2.07
N MET A 31 26.91 9.55 2.66
CA MET A 31 27.78 8.65 1.88
C MET A 31 26.97 7.61 1.09
N ARG A 32 25.99 6.97 1.74
CA ARG A 32 25.10 6.00 1.10
C ARG A 32 24.29 6.68 -0.02
N PHE A 33 23.75 7.85 0.24
CA PHE A 33 23.04 8.65 -0.77
C PHE A 33 23.90 8.92 -2.00
N ARG A 34 25.18 9.36 -1.83
CA ARG A 34 26.12 9.62 -2.94
C ARG A 34 26.41 8.35 -3.74
N VAL A 35 26.71 7.24 -3.07
CA VAL A 35 27.00 5.96 -3.71
C VAL A 35 25.80 5.47 -4.53
N LEU A 36 24.60 5.47 -3.94
CA LEU A 36 23.38 5.04 -4.64
C LEU A 36 23.03 5.97 -5.80
N THR A 37 23.19 7.28 -5.64
CA THR A 37 22.99 8.24 -6.75
C THR A 37 23.90 7.95 -7.93
N ARG A 38 25.19 7.66 -7.66
CA ARG A 38 26.15 7.31 -8.72
C ARG A 38 25.78 5.99 -9.40
N ALA A 39 25.49 4.95 -8.61
CA ALA A 39 25.08 3.64 -9.12
C ALA A 39 23.81 3.74 -9.97
N LEU A 40 22.82 4.52 -9.53
CA LEU A 40 21.58 4.72 -10.28
C LEU A 40 21.82 5.45 -11.62
N ARG A 41 22.69 6.45 -11.64
CA ARG A 41 23.05 7.16 -12.89
C ARG A 41 23.69 6.21 -13.92
N THR A 42 24.58 5.33 -13.48
CA THR A 42 25.20 4.32 -14.36
C THR A 42 24.15 3.36 -14.93
N VAL A 43 23.23 2.89 -14.09
CA VAL A 43 22.16 1.98 -14.51
C VAL A 43 21.16 2.67 -15.44
N ARG A 44 20.87 3.95 -15.26
CA ARG A 44 19.98 4.74 -16.14
C ARG A 44 20.46 4.74 -17.59
N GLY A 45 21.76 4.98 -17.82
CA GLY A 45 22.32 5.03 -19.16
C GLY A 45 22.08 3.74 -19.96
N ASN A 46 22.26 2.59 -19.32
CA ASN A 46 22.15 1.27 -19.95
C ASN A 46 20.73 0.72 -20.08
N ARG A 47 19.74 1.29 -19.35
CA ARG A 47 18.38 0.75 -19.30
C ARG A 47 17.30 1.61 -19.96
N ARG A 48 17.65 2.78 -20.48
CA ARG A 48 16.68 3.70 -21.09
C ARG A 48 15.93 3.06 -22.27
N GLU A 49 16.65 2.33 -23.11
CA GLU A 49 16.08 1.60 -24.24
C GLU A 49 15.14 0.46 -23.79
N LEU A 50 15.55 -0.28 -22.74
CA LEU A 50 14.72 -1.33 -22.17
C LEU A 50 13.41 -0.79 -21.59
N LEU A 51 13.47 0.36 -20.90
CA LEU A 51 12.28 1.03 -20.37
C LEU A 51 11.31 1.46 -21.46
N SER A 52 11.84 2.04 -22.57
CA SER A 52 11.02 2.40 -23.73
C SER A 52 10.35 1.15 -24.31
N LYS A 53 11.09 0.07 -24.53
CA LYS A 53 10.53 -1.20 -25.02
C LYS A 53 9.42 -1.77 -24.14
N ILE A 54 9.57 -1.66 -22.81
CA ILE A 54 8.55 -2.12 -21.86
C ILE A 54 7.30 -1.22 -21.96
N LEU A 55 7.48 0.10 -21.96
CA LEU A 55 6.38 1.05 -22.08
C LEU A 55 5.60 0.85 -23.38
N ASP A 56 6.30 0.71 -24.48
CA ASP A 56 5.69 0.50 -25.80
C ASP A 56 4.98 -0.86 -25.87
N GLY A 57 5.57 -1.89 -25.25
CA GLY A 57 4.94 -3.21 -25.12
C GLY A 57 3.66 -3.19 -24.28
N ILE A 58 3.62 -2.43 -23.18
CA ILE A 58 2.42 -2.25 -22.35
C ILE A 58 1.36 -1.50 -23.15
N ARG A 59 1.71 -0.38 -23.80
CA ARG A 59 0.79 0.43 -24.62
C ARG A 59 0.18 -0.38 -25.75
N SER A 60 1.01 -1.08 -26.54
CA SER A 60 0.55 -1.92 -27.64
C SER A 60 -0.45 -2.96 -27.16
N LYS A 61 -0.17 -3.64 -26.01
CA LYS A 61 -1.08 -4.67 -25.50
C LYS A 61 -2.42 -4.14 -25.02
N LEU A 62 -2.43 -2.97 -24.38
CA LEU A 62 -3.67 -2.33 -23.96
C LEU A 62 -4.48 -1.83 -25.16
N GLN A 63 -3.81 -1.32 -26.20
CA GLN A 63 -4.43 -0.89 -27.44
C GLN A 63 -5.03 -2.08 -28.22
N GLU A 64 -4.32 -3.21 -28.31
CA GLU A 64 -4.84 -4.47 -28.89
C GLU A 64 -6.12 -4.96 -28.17
N ALA A 65 -6.21 -4.72 -26.86
CA ALA A 65 -7.39 -5.07 -26.06
C ALA A 65 -8.49 -3.99 -26.09
N ASN A 66 -8.35 -2.93 -26.90
CA ASN A 66 -9.26 -1.77 -26.96
C ASN A 66 -9.43 -1.09 -25.59
N ILE A 67 -8.37 -1.03 -24.78
CA ILE A 67 -8.38 -0.36 -23.48
C ILE A 67 -7.65 0.97 -23.62
N GLU A 68 -8.39 2.07 -23.47
CA GLU A 68 -7.81 3.40 -23.40
C GLU A 68 -7.11 3.60 -22.04
N ALA A 69 -5.79 3.82 -22.09
CA ALA A 69 -4.98 3.93 -20.87
C ALA A 69 -3.80 4.90 -21.04
N GLY A 70 -3.57 5.71 -20.02
CA GLY A 70 -2.30 6.42 -19.84
C GLY A 70 -1.25 5.50 -19.22
N VAL A 71 -0.09 5.36 -19.88
CA VAL A 71 1.01 4.50 -19.38
C VAL A 71 2.24 5.35 -19.09
N PHE A 72 2.70 5.30 -17.83
CA PHE A 72 3.81 6.11 -17.33
C PHE A 72 4.85 5.23 -16.62
N GLY A 73 6.13 5.47 -16.93
CA GLY A 73 7.23 4.91 -16.16
C GLY A 73 7.49 5.77 -14.91
N ARG A 74 7.73 5.12 -13.78
CA ARG A 74 8.07 5.75 -12.51
C ARG A 74 9.36 5.16 -11.95
N GLU A 75 10.31 6.02 -11.65
CA GLU A 75 11.50 5.63 -10.90
C GLU A 75 11.21 5.65 -9.39
N LYS A 76 11.67 4.63 -8.67
CA LYS A 76 11.57 4.59 -7.21
C LYS A 76 12.54 5.58 -6.58
N SER A 77 12.16 6.18 -5.45
CA SER A 77 13.02 7.09 -4.70
C SER A 77 14.27 6.37 -4.17
N LEU A 78 15.37 7.12 -4.02
CA LEU A 78 16.63 6.58 -3.49
C LEU A 78 16.45 5.98 -2.09
N TYR A 79 15.63 6.62 -1.25
CA TYR A 79 15.32 6.09 0.06
C TYR A 79 14.57 4.76 -0.01
N SER A 80 13.59 4.63 -0.91
CA SER A 80 12.84 3.37 -1.08
C SER A 80 13.74 2.22 -1.55
N ILE A 81 14.72 2.52 -2.42
CA ILE A 81 15.73 1.54 -2.86
C ILE A 81 16.62 1.15 -1.68
N TYR A 82 17.12 2.12 -0.92
CA TYR A 82 17.97 1.89 0.25
C TYR A 82 17.27 1.05 1.34
N HIS A 83 16.02 1.42 1.67
CA HIS A 83 15.22 0.70 2.66
C HIS A 83 15.01 -0.76 2.24
N LYS A 84 14.68 -0.99 0.97
CA LYS A 84 14.54 -2.34 0.44
C LYS A 84 15.83 -3.16 0.48
N MET A 85 16.99 -2.52 0.26
CA MET A 85 18.30 -3.17 0.42
C MET A 85 18.52 -3.62 1.86
N LEU A 86 18.15 -2.78 2.84
CA LEU A 86 18.27 -3.11 4.27
C LEU A 86 17.31 -4.23 4.67
N ASP A 87 16.02 -4.07 4.41
CA ASP A 87 14.97 -5.01 4.85
C ASP A 87 15.15 -6.42 4.29
N LYS A 88 15.67 -6.52 3.07
CA LYS A 88 15.85 -7.79 2.37
C LYS A 88 17.30 -8.25 2.27
N HIS A 89 18.22 -7.54 2.92
CA HIS A 89 19.67 -7.82 2.88
C HIS A 89 20.20 -7.94 1.43
N LEU A 90 19.72 -7.07 0.51
CA LEU A 90 20.06 -7.09 -0.91
C LEU A 90 21.19 -6.11 -1.22
N SER A 91 22.07 -6.47 -2.17
CA SER A 91 22.95 -5.50 -2.82
C SER A 91 22.16 -4.65 -3.83
N PHE A 92 22.69 -3.49 -4.23
CA PHE A 92 22.04 -2.62 -5.22
C PHE A 92 21.76 -3.33 -6.55
N SER A 93 22.68 -4.20 -7.01
CA SER A 93 22.51 -4.99 -8.23
C SER A 93 21.37 -6.00 -8.16
N GLN A 94 20.98 -6.43 -6.97
CA GLN A 94 19.87 -7.36 -6.73
C GLN A 94 18.51 -6.66 -6.59
N VAL A 95 18.48 -5.33 -6.47
CA VAL A 95 17.24 -4.56 -6.50
C VAL A 95 16.81 -4.39 -7.96
N LEU A 96 16.04 -5.35 -8.45
CA LEU A 96 15.63 -5.43 -9.85
C LEU A 96 14.47 -4.50 -10.20
N ASP A 97 13.67 -4.08 -9.22
CA ASP A 97 12.45 -3.28 -9.38
C ASP A 97 12.67 -1.77 -9.12
N ILE A 98 13.76 -1.23 -9.64
CA ILE A 98 14.06 0.21 -9.56
C ILE A 98 12.99 1.04 -10.29
N TYR A 99 12.35 0.45 -11.30
CA TYR A 99 11.33 1.08 -12.11
C TYR A 99 9.96 0.42 -11.87
N GLY A 100 8.97 1.23 -11.62
CA GLY A 100 7.58 0.86 -11.63
C GLY A 100 6.86 1.44 -12.84
N PHE A 101 5.83 0.77 -13.31
CA PHE A 101 4.98 1.26 -14.38
C PHE A 101 3.60 1.52 -13.83
N ARG A 102 2.99 2.59 -14.30
CA ARG A 102 1.67 3.02 -13.89
C ARG A 102 0.75 3.05 -15.09
N VAL A 103 -0.37 2.36 -14.97
CA VAL A 103 -1.43 2.31 -15.98
C VAL A 103 -2.65 3.00 -15.40
N ILE A 104 -3.11 4.07 -16.05
CA ILE A 104 -4.26 4.83 -15.62
C ILE A 104 -5.37 4.61 -16.64
N VAL A 105 -6.51 4.13 -16.17
CA VAL A 105 -7.69 3.80 -16.98
C VAL A 105 -8.91 4.58 -16.52
N LYS A 106 -9.99 4.54 -17.28
CA LYS A 106 -11.18 5.36 -17.03
C LYS A 106 -12.00 4.91 -15.81
N ASP A 107 -12.15 3.60 -15.57
CA ASP A 107 -13.04 3.03 -14.57
C ASP A 107 -12.49 1.73 -13.95
N VAL A 108 -13.13 1.26 -12.88
CA VAL A 108 -12.74 0.04 -12.15
C VAL A 108 -12.80 -1.22 -13.01
N PRO A 109 -13.86 -1.48 -13.81
CA PRO A 109 -13.87 -2.62 -14.71
C PRO A 109 -12.67 -2.62 -15.67
N SER A 110 -12.30 -1.46 -16.22
CA SER A 110 -11.12 -1.32 -17.08
C SER A 110 -9.81 -1.63 -16.36
N CYS A 111 -9.71 -1.43 -15.04
CA CYS A 111 -8.53 -1.86 -14.27
C CYS A 111 -8.33 -3.38 -14.33
N TYR A 112 -9.40 -4.15 -14.16
CA TYR A 112 -9.33 -5.62 -14.20
C TYR A 112 -9.15 -6.15 -15.63
N LEU A 113 -9.74 -5.49 -16.63
CA LEU A 113 -9.49 -5.83 -18.04
C LEU A 113 -8.03 -5.57 -18.42
N ALA A 114 -7.46 -4.45 -18.01
CA ALA A 114 -6.04 -4.12 -18.22
C ALA A 114 -5.12 -5.13 -17.53
N LEU A 115 -5.45 -5.56 -16.30
CA LEU A 115 -4.72 -6.62 -15.60
C LEU A 115 -4.71 -7.91 -16.43
N GLY A 116 -5.87 -8.39 -16.89
CA GLY A 116 -6.00 -9.59 -17.71
C GLY A 116 -5.20 -9.49 -19.02
N ALA A 117 -5.29 -8.37 -19.72
CA ALA A 117 -4.53 -8.10 -20.94
C ALA A 117 -3.01 -8.16 -20.71
N LEU A 118 -2.52 -7.56 -19.62
CA LEU A 118 -1.10 -7.56 -19.28
C LEU A 118 -0.62 -8.94 -18.82
N HIS A 119 -1.42 -9.69 -18.06
CA HIS A 119 -1.10 -11.05 -17.64
C HIS A 119 -1.06 -12.03 -18.82
N SER A 120 -1.82 -11.78 -19.88
CA SER A 120 -1.75 -12.59 -21.10
C SER A 120 -0.45 -12.38 -21.89
N ARG A 121 0.18 -11.20 -21.77
CA ARG A 121 1.46 -10.88 -22.44
C ARG A 121 2.67 -11.24 -21.58
N TYR A 122 2.61 -10.93 -20.30
CA TYR A 122 3.71 -11.12 -19.35
C TYR A 122 3.25 -12.02 -18.22
N LYS A 123 4.02 -13.06 -17.91
CA LYS A 123 3.66 -13.99 -16.83
C LYS A 123 3.76 -13.30 -15.47
N PRO A 124 2.74 -13.38 -14.62
CA PRO A 124 2.81 -12.84 -13.26
C PRO A 124 3.76 -13.65 -12.37
N VAL A 125 4.47 -12.97 -11.49
CA VAL A 125 5.27 -13.61 -10.45
C VAL A 125 4.32 -14.08 -9.34
N PRO A 126 4.30 -15.38 -8.99
CA PRO A 126 3.42 -15.90 -7.93
C PRO A 126 3.58 -15.16 -6.61
N GLY A 127 2.47 -14.90 -5.91
CA GLY A 127 2.45 -14.20 -4.63
C GLY A 127 2.79 -12.70 -4.70
N LYS A 128 2.92 -12.11 -5.89
CA LYS A 128 3.23 -10.68 -6.09
C LYS A 128 2.07 -9.87 -6.65
N PHE A 129 0.88 -10.41 -6.60
CA PHE A 129 -0.36 -9.67 -6.91
C PHE A 129 -1.00 -9.17 -5.61
N LYS A 130 -1.49 -7.93 -5.63
CA LYS A 130 -2.25 -7.32 -4.53
C LYS A 130 -3.37 -6.46 -5.09
N ASP A 131 -4.57 -6.70 -4.61
CA ASP A 131 -5.76 -5.95 -4.98
C ASP A 131 -6.11 -4.94 -3.88
N TYR A 132 -5.66 -3.71 -4.06
CA TYR A 132 -6.03 -2.58 -3.20
C TYR A 132 -7.23 -1.81 -3.72
N ILE A 133 -7.92 -2.27 -4.79
CA ILE A 133 -9.21 -1.73 -5.21
C ILE A 133 -10.31 -2.39 -4.39
N ALA A 134 -10.31 -3.71 -4.33
CA ALA A 134 -11.26 -4.48 -3.51
C ALA A 134 -11.02 -4.26 -2.01
N ILE A 135 -9.74 -4.11 -1.59
CA ILE A 135 -9.32 -3.94 -0.20
C ILE A 135 -8.43 -2.69 -0.10
N PRO A 136 -9.02 -1.50 0.02
CA PRO A 136 -8.26 -0.26 0.15
C PRO A 136 -7.36 -0.25 1.39
N LYS A 137 -6.22 0.43 1.31
CA LYS A 137 -5.41 0.70 2.49
C LYS A 137 -6.11 1.67 3.44
N GLY A 138 -5.74 1.66 4.71
CA GLY A 138 -6.33 2.54 5.73
C GLY A 138 -6.25 4.05 5.43
N ASN A 139 -5.34 4.47 4.54
CA ASN A 139 -5.25 5.83 4.03
C ASN A 139 -6.04 6.07 2.72
N GLY A 140 -6.98 5.19 2.37
CA GLY A 140 -7.80 5.31 1.16
C GLY A 140 -7.09 4.99 -0.15
N TYR A 141 -5.82 4.57 -0.12
CA TYR A 141 -5.08 4.21 -1.34
C TYR A 141 -5.69 2.99 -2.02
N GLN A 142 -5.98 3.12 -3.32
CA GLN A 142 -6.52 2.08 -4.19
C GLN A 142 -5.67 1.90 -5.45
N SER A 143 -5.37 0.67 -5.81
CA SER A 143 -4.68 0.28 -7.05
C SER A 143 -4.57 -1.25 -7.15
N LEU A 144 -4.56 -1.83 -8.33
CA LEU A 144 -4.05 -3.18 -8.53
C LEU A 144 -2.52 -3.12 -8.63
N HIS A 145 -1.84 -3.98 -7.89
CA HIS A 145 -0.39 -4.15 -7.98
C HIS A 145 -0.07 -5.53 -8.49
N THR A 146 0.72 -5.61 -9.54
CA THR A 146 1.21 -6.89 -10.05
C THR A 146 2.68 -6.78 -10.43
N THR A 147 3.43 -7.86 -10.20
CA THR A 147 4.80 -7.99 -10.69
C THR A 147 4.81 -9.02 -11.80
N LEU A 148 5.29 -8.62 -12.97
CA LEU A 148 5.31 -9.43 -14.18
C LEU A 148 6.74 -9.75 -14.59
N ILE A 149 6.94 -10.85 -15.29
CA ILE A 149 8.22 -11.20 -15.92
C ILE A 149 8.26 -10.50 -17.27
N GLY A 150 9.00 -9.41 -17.35
CA GLY A 150 9.19 -8.62 -18.55
C GLY A 150 10.24 -9.20 -19.51
N PRO A 151 10.65 -8.43 -20.52
CA PRO A 151 11.70 -8.81 -21.45
C PRO A 151 12.99 -9.17 -20.70
N TYR A 152 13.67 -10.19 -21.21
CA TYR A 152 14.95 -10.71 -20.65
C TYR A 152 14.84 -11.22 -19.22
N GLY A 153 13.63 -11.65 -18.76
CA GLY A 153 13.40 -12.16 -17.42
C GLY A 153 13.43 -11.07 -16.33
N THR A 154 13.43 -9.78 -16.71
CA THR A 154 13.44 -8.67 -15.73
C THR A 154 12.07 -8.52 -15.09
N PRO A 155 11.95 -8.56 -13.74
CA PRO A 155 10.69 -8.30 -13.07
C PRO A 155 10.28 -6.84 -13.23
N ILE A 156 9.04 -6.60 -13.64
CA ILE A 156 8.43 -5.28 -13.80
C ILE A 156 7.24 -5.16 -12.85
N GLU A 157 7.21 -4.11 -12.04
CA GLU A 157 6.09 -3.79 -11.17
C GLU A 157 5.12 -2.86 -11.88
N ILE A 158 3.86 -3.27 -11.99
CA ILE A 158 2.81 -2.48 -12.62
C ILE A 158 1.73 -2.15 -11.59
N GLN A 159 1.35 -0.88 -11.57
CA GLN A 159 0.27 -0.33 -10.77
C GLN A 159 -0.85 0.10 -11.72
N ILE A 160 -2.05 -0.46 -11.56
CA ILE A 160 -3.20 -0.15 -12.40
C ILE A 160 -4.27 0.50 -11.53
N ARG A 161 -4.78 1.65 -11.96
CA ARG A 161 -5.76 2.43 -11.20
C ARG A 161 -6.53 3.40 -12.09
N THR A 162 -7.65 3.91 -11.61
CA THR A 162 -8.40 4.96 -12.30
C THR A 162 -7.74 6.33 -12.11
N GLN A 163 -8.22 7.33 -12.87
CA GLN A 163 -7.76 8.71 -12.72
C GLN A 163 -8.05 9.26 -11.31
N SER A 164 -9.23 8.98 -10.75
CA SER A 164 -9.59 9.41 -9.40
C SER A 164 -8.69 8.78 -8.32
N MET A 165 -8.44 7.47 -8.42
CA MET A 165 -7.49 6.77 -7.54
C MET A 165 -6.07 7.31 -7.69
N HIS A 166 -5.71 7.77 -8.90
CA HIS A 166 -4.40 8.37 -9.15
C HIS A 166 -4.24 9.71 -8.42
N HIS A 167 -5.22 10.60 -8.54
CA HIS A 167 -5.21 11.87 -7.82
C HIS A 167 -5.15 11.65 -6.31
N LEU A 168 -6.01 10.77 -5.78
CA LEU A 168 -5.98 10.42 -4.34
C LEU A 168 -4.62 9.89 -3.89
N ALA A 169 -3.96 9.06 -4.70
CA ALA A 169 -2.68 8.47 -4.36
C ALA A 169 -1.48 9.44 -4.46
N GLU A 170 -1.54 10.50 -5.27
CA GLU A 170 -0.44 11.47 -5.44
C GLU A 170 -0.61 12.70 -4.55
N GLU A 171 -1.81 13.20 -4.42
CA GLU A 171 -2.12 14.47 -3.76
C GLU A 171 -2.71 14.31 -2.36
N GLY A 172 -3.11 13.07 -2.05
CA GLY A 172 -3.72 12.75 -0.76
C GLY A 172 -5.20 13.10 -0.68
N ILE A 173 -5.78 12.78 0.47
CA ILE A 173 -7.21 12.97 0.71
C ILE A 173 -7.59 14.46 0.76
N ALA A 174 -6.66 15.32 1.15
CA ALA A 174 -6.90 16.77 1.25
C ALA A 174 -7.20 17.42 -0.12
N SER A 175 -6.61 16.94 -1.21
CA SER A 175 -6.89 17.46 -2.56
C SER A 175 -8.21 16.96 -3.14
N HIS A 176 -8.67 15.79 -2.70
CA HIS A 176 -9.97 15.27 -3.10
C HIS A 176 -11.14 16.14 -2.61
N TRP A 177 -10.93 16.93 -1.55
CA TRP A 177 -11.93 17.87 -1.03
C TRP A 177 -12.08 19.11 -1.89
N LEU A 178 -11.02 19.58 -2.53
CA LEU A 178 -11.07 20.73 -3.41
C LEU A 178 -11.76 20.44 -4.76
N TYR A 179 -11.90 19.15 -5.12
CA TYR A 179 -12.44 18.75 -6.44
C TYR A 179 -13.86 18.16 -6.41
N LYS A 180 -14.40 17.83 -5.23
CA LYS A 180 -15.71 17.14 -5.07
C LYS A 180 -16.81 18.05 -4.53
N ASP A 181 -17.09 19.17 -5.22
CA ASP A 181 -18.41 19.85 -5.12
C ASP A 181 -19.48 19.18 -6.00
N SER A 182 -19.17 18.03 -6.61
CA SER A 182 -20.12 17.33 -7.48
C SER A 182 -19.87 15.82 -7.44
N GLU A 183 -20.68 15.12 -6.69
CA GLU A 183 -21.15 13.73 -6.80
C GLU A 183 -21.03 12.90 -5.50
N GLU A 184 -22.20 12.46 -5.05
CA GLU A 184 -22.48 11.63 -3.90
C GLU A 184 -21.87 10.22 -4.03
N SER A 185 -20.89 9.87 -3.22
CA SER A 185 -20.68 8.51 -2.67
C SER A 185 -19.33 8.36 -1.95
N GLY A 186 -19.16 9.03 -0.86
CA GLY A 186 -17.95 8.94 -0.04
C GLY A 186 -18.16 9.46 1.39
N ALA A 187 -19.43 9.69 1.77
CA ALA A 187 -19.80 10.38 3.00
C ALA A 187 -19.19 9.77 4.26
N ASP A 188 -19.10 8.45 4.35
CA ASP A 188 -18.67 7.77 5.58
C ASP A 188 -17.15 7.84 5.81
N LEU A 189 -16.37 7.74 4.73
CA LEU A 189 -14.91 7.89 4.79
C LEU A 189 -14.51 9.36 4.98
N GLN A 190 -15.24 10.28 4.34
CA GLN A 190 -15.05 11.72 4.50
C GLN A 190 -15.33 12.18 5.92
N VAL A 191 -16.42 11.71 6.54
CA VAL A 191 -16.77 12.06 7.92
C VAL A 191 -15.73 11.53 8.92
N LYS A 192 -15.23 10.32 8.74
CA LYS A 192 -14.17 9.75 9.60
C LYS A 192 -12.85 10.52 9.47
N MET A 193 -12.49 10.94 8.27
CA MET A 193 -11.25 11.70 8.04
C MET A 193 -11.38 13.15 8.50
N HIS A 194 -12.54 13.78 8.32
CA HIS A 194 -12.80 15.13 8.83
C HIS A 194 -12.69 15.16 10.36
N LYS A 195 -13.30 14.20 11.04
CA LYS A 195 -13.16 14.05 12.49
C LYS A 195 -11.71 13.85 12.93
N ARG A 196 -10.92 13.06 12.18
CA ARG A 196 -9.48 12.86 12.49
C ARG A 196 -8.63 14.09 12.27
N LEU A 197 -8.88 14.86 11.19
CA LEU A 197 -8.18 16.13 10.97
C LEU A 197 -8.58 17.18 12.00
N GLN A 198 -9.84 17.22 12.38
CA GLN A 198 -10.35 18.14 13.38
C GLN A 198 -9.76 17.82 14.76
N SER A 199 -9.67 16.54 15.15
CA SER A 199 -9.00 16.15 16.40
C SER A 199 -7.50 16.49 16.40
N LEU A 200 -6.81 16.38 15.26
CA LEU A 200 -5.40 16.81 15.15
C LEU A 200 -5.24 18.34 15.29
N LEU A 201 -6.15 19.13 14.73
CA LEU A 201 -6.14 20.59 14.87
C LEU A 201 -6.50 21.01 16.30
N GLU A 202 -7.42 20.31 16.95
CA GLU A 202 -7.76 20.53 18.37
C GLU A 202 -6.59 20.16 19.29
N LEU A 203 -5.90 19.06 19.03
CA LEU A 203 -4.68 18.67 19.76
C LEU A 203 -3.57 19.71 19.58
N GLN A 204 -3.38 20.25 18.37
CA GLN A 204 -2.42 21.32 18.14
C GLN A 204 -2.73 22.60 18.93
N SER A 205 -4.01 22.90 19.12
CA SER A 205 -4.45 24.10 19.86
C SER A 205 -4.35 23.95 21.38
N THR A 206 -4.40 22.70 21.89
CA THR A 206 -4.39 22.41 23.34
C THR A 206 -3.02 22.07 23.90
N THR A 207 -2.10 21.59 23.08
CA THR A 207 -0.75 21.18 23.53
C THR A 207 0.26 22.31 23.39
N LYS A 208 0.87 22.71 24.51
CA LYS A 208 1.88 23.78 24.57
C LYS A 208 3.31 23.30 24.30
N ASP A 209 3.55 21.97 24.33
CA ASP A 209 4.86 21.37 24.11
C ASP A 209 4.86 20.52 22.83
N SER A 210 5.85 20.77 21.98
CA SER A 210 6.04 20.04 20.71
C SER A 210 6.28 18.54 20.91
N SER A 211 6.85 18.13 22.05
CA SER A 211 7.12 16.73 22.37
C SER A 211 5.83 15.99 22.75
N GLU A 212 5.00 16.61 23.57
CA GLU A 212 3.70 16.09 23.99
C GLU A 212 2.72 16.02 22.81
N PHE A 213 2.71 17.05 21.95
CA PHE A 213 1.97 17.02 20.69
C PHE A 213 2.37 15.84 19.80
N LEU A 214 3.68 15.55 19.70
CA LEU A 214 4.18 14.45 18.90
C LEU A 214 3.80 13.07 19.48
N GLU A 215 3.75 12.93 20.81
CA GLU A 215 3.28 11.68 21.43
C GLU A 215 1.79 11.47 21.20
N HIS A 216 0.96 12.48 21.37
CA HIS A 216 -0.48 12.43 21.06
C HIS A 216 -0.74 12.17 19.58
N VAL A 217 -0.01 12.85 18.68
CA VAL A 217 -0.07 12.61 17.23
C VAL A 217 0.37 11.17 16.88
N LYS A 218 1.36 10.62 17.57
CA LYS A 218 1.72 9.20 17.41
C LYS A 218 0.56 8.28 17.82
N VAL A 219 -0.09 8.51 18.93
CA VAL A 219 -1.21 7.71 19.43
C VAL A 219 -2.44 7.81 18.53
N ASP A 220 -2.84 9.01 18.11
CA ASP A 220 -4.04 9.24 17.30
C ASP A 220 -3.86 8.96 15.80
N LEU A 221 -2.66 9.19 15.27
CA LEU A 221 -2.36 8.87 13.87
C LEU A 221 -1.94 7.41 13.67
N PHE A 222 -1.67 6.67 14.74
CA PHE A 222 -1.46 5.23 14.70
C PHE A 222 -2.69 4.52 15.28
N PRO A 223 -3.83 4.43 14.56
CA PRO A 223 -4.80 3.43 14.93
C PRO A 223 -4.06 2.12 14.80
N ASP A 224 -3.77 1.54 15.95
CA ASP A 224 -3.22 0.21 16.09
C ASP A 224 -4.28 -0.82 15.67
N GLU A 225 -4.84 -0.65 14.46
CA GLU A 225 -5.86 -1.54 13.93
C GLU A 225 -5.33 -2.37 12.77
N VAL A 226 -5.59 -3.64 12.80
CA VAL A 226 -5.43 -4.57 11.70
C VAL A 226 -6.80 -4.96 11.17
N TYR A 227 -6.97 -5.00 9.87
CA TYR A 227 -8.20 -5.42 9.21
C TYR A 227 -8.07 -6.87 8.77
N VAL A 228 -8.93 -7.71 9.31
CA VAL A 228 -8.94 -9.16 9.06
C VAL A 228 -10.30 -9.59 8.51
N PHE A 229 -10.31 -10.69 7.78
CA PHE A 229 -11.49 -11.19 7.09
C PHE A 229 -12.02 -12.45 7.75
N THR A 230 -13.33 -12.53 7.88
CA THR A 230 -14.00 -13.82 8.14
C THR A 230 -14.04 -14.65 6.83
N PRO A 231 -14.24 -15.98 6.90
CA PRO A 231 -14.41 -16.82 5.71
C PRO A 231 -15.59 -16.37 4.82
N LYS A 232 -16.55 -15.66 5.37
CA LYS A 232 -17.71 -15.08 4.65
C LYS A 232 -17.42 -13.70 4.04
N GLY A 233 -16.16 -13.22 4.11
CA GLY A 233 -15.76 -11.94 3.55
C GLY A 233 -16.10 -10.70 4.39
N LYS A 234 -16.63 -10.86 5.62
CA LYS A 234 -16.87 -9.73 6.52
C LYS A 234 -15.53 -9.23 7.07
N ILE A 235 -15.33 -7.92 7.04
CA ILE A 235 -14.13 -7.26 7.56
C ILE A 235 -14.35 -6.87 9.02
N LEU A 236 -13.35 -7.19 9.87
CA LEU A 236 -13.29 -6.77 11.26
C LEU A 236 -12.03 -5.95 11.49
N ALA A 237 -12.18 -4.81 12.16
CA ALA A 237 -11.05 -3.99 12.63
C ALA A 237 -10.72 -4.42 14.06
N LEU A 238 -9.46 -4.76 14.31
CA LEU A 238 -8.92 -5.16 15.61
C LEU A 238 -7.70 -4.31 15.97
N PRO A 239 -7.38 -4.12 17.25
CA PRO A 239 -6.15 -3.47 17.66
C PRO A 239 -4.92 -4.16 17.06
N ARG A 240 -3.88 -3.40 16.76
CA ARG A 240 -2.59 -3.96 16.33
C ARG A 240 -1.98 -4.79 17.47
N GLY A 241 -1.44 -5.96 17.12
CA GLY A 241 -1.02 -6.96 18.11
C GLY A 241 -2.15 -7.84 18.60
N ALA A 242 -3.40 -7.62 18.11
CA ALA A 242 -4.50 -8.53 18.37
C ALA A 242 -4.17 -9.93 17.84
N THR A 243 -4.54 -10.92 18.62
CA THR A 243 -4.32 -12.32 18.33
C THR A 243 -5.57 -12.98 17.72
N VAL A 244 -5.43 -14.22 17.32
CA VAL A 244 -6.55 -15.04 16.83
C VAL A 244 -7.66 -15.15 17.86
N ILE A 245 -7.33 -15.22 19.15
CA ILE A 245 -8.35 -15.31 20.20
C ILE A 245 -9.14 -14.00 20.31
N ASP A 246 -8.48 -12.84 20.15
CA ASP A 246 -9.15 -11.54 20.15
C ASP A 246 -10.13 -11.44 18.97
N PHE A 247 -9.74 -11.96 17.80
CA PHE A 247 -10.64 -12.05 16.65
C PHE A 247 -11.84 -12.95 16.93
N ALA A 248 -11.64 -14.11 17.56
CA ALA A 248 -12.75 -15.02 17.89
C ALA A 248 -13.79 -14.34 18.79
N TYR A 249 -13.36 -13.59 19.80
CA TYR A 249 -14.24 -12.80 20.68
C TYR A 249 -14.88 -11.61 19.94
N ALA A 250 -14.16 -10.97 19.03
CA ALA A 250 -14.70 -9.87 18.23
C ALA A 250 -15.79 -10.34 17.24
N VAL A 251 -15.74 -11.59 16.79
CA VAL A 251 -16.82 -12.19 15.99
C VAL A 251 -18.04 -12.47 16.84
N HIS A 252 -17.88 -13.20 17.94
CA HIS A 252 -18.92 -13.49 18.92
C HIS A 252 -18.32 -14.11 20.19
N THR A 253 -18.86 -13.76 21.36
CA THR A 253 -18.40 -14.28 22.66
C THR A 253 -18.42 -15.81 22.72
N ASP A 254 -19.49 -16.46 22.20
CA ASP A 254 -19.58 -17.91 22.19
C ASP A 254 -18.53 -18.58 21.29
N ILE A 255 -18.11 -17.91 20.23
CA ILE A 255 -17.03 -18.39 19.35
C ILE A 255 -15.69 -18.28 20.10
N GLY A 256 -15.46 -17.16 20.80
CA GLY A 256 -14.29 -16.96 21.65
C GLY A 256 -14.18 -18.04 22.74
N HIS A 257 -15.27 -18.33 23.44
CA HIS A 257 -15.30 -19.34 24.52
C HIS A 257 -15.06 -20.77 24.00
N ARG A 258 -15.42 -21.07 22.75
CA ARG A 258 -15.31 -22.42 22.18
C ARG A 258 -14.16 -22.56 21.20
N CYS A 259 -13.32 -21.55 21.07
CA CYS A 259 -12.20 -21.53 20.17
C CYS A 259 -11.11 -22.48 20.61
N VAL A 260 -10.78 -23.49 19.81
CA VAL A 260 -9.72 -24.48 20.08
C VAL A 260 -8.55 -24.37 19.13
N ALA A 261 -8.75 -23.89 17.93
CA ALA A 261 -7.74 -23.67 16.91
C ALA A 261 -8.23 -22.65 15.90
N ALA A 262 -7.34 -22.20 15.03
CA ALA A 262 -7.71 -21.38 13.89
C ALA A 262 -6.83 -21.65 12.67
N ARG A 263 -7.32 -21.21 11.50
CA ARG A 263 -6.56 -21.16 10.27
C ARG A 263 -6.44 -19.72 9.81
N ILE A 264 -5.25 -19.32 9.38
CA ILE A 264 -5.02 -18.10 8.60
C ILE A 264 -4.63 -18.52 7.21
N ASP A 265 -5.36 -18.03 6.19
CA ASP A 265 -5.09 -18.30 4.77
C ASP A 265 -4.92 -19.81 4.49
N HIS A 266 -5.76 -20.65 5.15
CA HIS A 266 -5.81 -22.11 5.12
C HIS A 266 -4.73 -22.85 5.93
N GLU A 267 -3.76 -22.15 6.55
CA GLU A 267 -2.76 -22.77 7.42
C GLU A 267 -3.21 -22.76 8.90
N LEU A 268 -3.02 -23.89 9.59
CA LEU A 268 -3.34 -24.03 11.01
C LEU A 268 -2.34 -23.25 11.85
N ILE A 269 -2.83 -22.37 12.72
CA ILE A 269 -2.01 -21.48 13.54
C ILE A 269 -2.43 -21.51 15.01
N PRO A 270 -1.51 -21.19 15.95
CA PRO A 270 -1.83 -21.04 17.37
C PRO A 270 -2.80 -19.90 17.63
N LEU A 271 -3.62 -19.99 18.69
CA LEU A 271 -4.55 -18.95 19.11
C LEU A 271 -3.85 -17.66 19.55
N SER A 272 -2.59 -17.75 19.97
CA SER A 272 -1.73 -16.63 20.35
C SER A 272 -1.03 -15.95 19.19
N ALA A 273 -1.21 -16.42 17.95
CA ALA A 273 -0.59 -15.81 16.79
C ALA A 273 -1.16 -14.41 16.54
N GLU A 274 -0.29 -13.43 16.32
CA GLU A 274 -0.66 -12.07 15.98
C GLU A 274 -1.23 -12.00 14.56
N LEU A 275 -2.27 -11.18 14.39
CA LEU A 275 -2.96 -10.98 13.14
C LEU A 275 -2.31 -9.87 12.33
N ALA A 276 -2.23 -10.08 11.02
CA ALA A 276 -1.74 -9.09 10.07
C ALA A 276 -2.88 -8.58 9.16
N ASN A 277 -2.72 -7.37 8.62
CA ASN A 277 -3.66 -6.83 7.66
C ASN A 277 -3.85 -7.74 6.46
N GLY A 278 -5.12 -8.06 6.17
CA GLY A 278 -5.51 -8.88 5.03
C GLY A 278 -5.59 -10.37 5.33
N ASN A 279 -5.30 -10.82 6.56
CA ASN A 279 -5.49 -12.23 6.92
C ASN A 279 -6.96 -12.64 6.82
N GLN A 280 -7.22 -13.80 6.24
CA GLN A 280 -8.50 -14.48 6.32
C GLN A 280 -8.44 -15.49 7.47
N VAL A 281 -9.25 -15.26 8.51
CA VAL A 281 -9.20 -16.02 9.75
C VAL A 281 -10.44 -16.91 9.87
N GLU A 282 -10.24 -18.22 9.95
CA GLU A 282 -11.26 -19.22 10.22
C GLU A 282 -11.07 -19.78 11.63
N ILE A 283 -12.08 -19.61 12.48
CA ILE A 283 -12.05 -20.15 13.86
C ILE A 283 -12.61 -21.56 13.88
N ILE A 284 -11.89 -22.47 14.51
CA ILE A 284 -12.32 -23.84 14.77
C ILE A 284 -12.81 -23.91 16.22
N THR A 285 -14.06 -24.29 16.37
CA THR A 285 -14.70 -24.39 17.70
C THR A 285 -14.98 -25.83 18.09
N ALA A 286 -14.90 -26.14 19.37
CA ALA A 286 -15.33 -27.42 19.95
C ALA A 286 -16.52 -27.21 20.90
N PRO A 287 -17.51 -28.12 20.93
CA PRO A 287 -18.69 -27.96 21.79
C PRO A 287 -18.41 -27.95 23.29
N ASN A 288 -17.28 -28.58 23.70
CA ASN A 288 -16.89 -28.77 25.12
C ASN A 288 -15.48 -28.22 25.38
N ALA A 289 -15.06 -27.14 24.71
CA ALA A 289 -13.82 -26.45 25.07
C ALA A 289 -14.04 -25.73 26.41
N ASN A 290 -13.39 -26.22 27.47
CA ASN A 290 -13.22 -25.57 28.77
C ASN A 290 -11.87 -24.90 28.83
#